data_84434e505f55ea9142895d67baab5fd3
#
_entry.id   84434e505f55ea9142895d67baab5fd3
#
_cell.length_a   1.000
_cell.length_b   1.000
_cell.length_c   1.000
_cell.angle_alpha   90.00
_cell.angle_beta   90.00
_cell.angle_gamma   90.00
#
_symmetry.space_group_name_H-M   'P 1'
#
loop_
_entity.id
_entity.type
_entity.pdbx_description
1 polymer ?
#
loop_
_entity_poly.entity_id
_entity_poly.type
_entity_poly.pdbx_seq_one_letter_code
_entity_poly.pdbx_strand_id
1 'polypeptide(L)'
;MDKKDLIAHSPVRYFDATNAALKEGEMGLVTAKKGLGKTSILVQFGIDTLLNDKALVHVSFDQQSSNVIAWYSSVMAEIAKKKNFNLDEVNEEMVRNRTILNFNQETFTLPKVVNTLKALKEGGIKLASVVVDGLDLAKTSKDDLDVFAKFIKAEKMTAWFSFTNEAADLKGTLDAAKIEEFATVAHLAAEGKALSLVILKNGSGKVNLDTKTLLMSK
;
A
#
# COMPACT_ATOMS: atom_id res chain seq x y z
N MET A 1 -6.42 -13.56 -21.91
CA MET A 1 -6.44 -13.60 -20.43
C MET A 1 -7.59 -12.69 -20.01
N ASP A 2 -8.52 -13.17 -19.22
CA ASP A 2 -9.63 -12.37 -18.72
C ASP A 2 -9.27 -11.69 -17.37
N LYS A 3 -10.18 -10.85 -16.83
CA LYS A 3 -9.98 -10.15 -15.55
C LYS A 3 -9.79 -11.11 -14.37
N LYS A 4 -10.48 -12.26 -14.37
CA LYS A 4 -10.35 -13.27 -13.30
C LYS A 4 -8.95 -13.89 -13.29
N ASP A 5 -8.44 -14.20 -14.49
CA ASP A 5 -7.07 -14.69 -14.66
C ASP A 5 -6.05 -13.64 -14.18
N LEU A 6 -6.30 -12.36 -14.50
CA LEU A 6 -5.41 -11.27 -14.06
C LEU A 6 -5.36 -11.17 -12.54
N ILE A 7 -6.50 -11.27 -11.85
CA ILE A 7 -6.60 -11.27 -10.39
C ILE A 7 -5.86 -12.49 -9.81
N ALA A 8 -6.09 -13.67 -10.35
CA ALA A 8 -5.48 -14.91 -9.88
C ALA A 8 -3.94 -14.92 -10.02
N HIS A 9 -3.43 -14.18 -11.00
CA HIS A 9 -2.00 -14.05 -11.29
C HIS A 9 -1.42 -12.66 -10.96
N SER A 10 -2.13 -11.88 -10.17
CA SER A 10 -1.63 -10.58 -9.67
C SER A 10 -0.28 -10.78 -8.96
N PRO A 11 0.68 -9.86 -9.13
CA PRO A 11 1.97 -9.92 -8.42
C PRO A 11 1.80 -10.04 -6.90
N VAL A 12 0.74 -9.50 -6.33
CA VAL A 12 0.44 -9.57 -4.89
C VAL A 12 0.22 -11.01 -4.40
N ARG A 13 -0.15 -11.95 -5.29
CA ARG A 13 -0.29 -13.38 -4.92
C ARG A 13 1.02 -13.98 -4.36
N TYR A 14 2.17 -13.49 -4.79
CA TYR A 14 3.46 -13.92 -4.20
C TYR A 14 3.61 -13.43 -2.76
N PHE A 15 3.07 -12.24 -2.43
CA PHE A 15 3.02 -11.75 -1.06
C PHE A 15 2.02 -12.55 -0.20
N ASP A 16 0.84 -12.83 -0.73
CA ASP A 16 -0.17 -13.62 -0.03
C ASP A 16 0.35 -15.01 0.34
N ALA A 17 1.18 -15.61 -0.49
CA ALA A 17 1.80 -16.92 -0.25
C ALA A 17 2.76 -16.93 0.97
N THR A 18 3.15 -15.78 1.49
CA THR A 18 3.95 -15.66 2.74
C THR A 18 3.10 -15.67 4.00
N ASN A 19 1.78 -15.76 3.90
CA ASN A 19 0.80 -15.60 4.97
C ASN A 19 0.81 -14.21 5.63
N ALA A 20 1.37 -13.21 4.97
CA ALA A 20 1.46 -11.83 5.45
C ALA A 20 0.32 -10.92 4.95
N ALA A 21 -0.64 -11.46 4.19
CA ALA A 21 -1.79 -10.71 3.69
C ALA A 21 -2.62 -10.13 4.85
N LEU A 22 -3.08 -8.89 4.67
CA LEU A 22 -3.94 -8.24 5.65
C LEU A 22 -5.37 -8.81 5.60
N LYS A 23 -5.95 -8.98 6.77
CA LYS A 23 -7.39 -9.22 6.94
C LYS A 23 -8.14 -7.90 7.05
N GLU A 24 -9.46 -7.96 6.90
CA GLU A 24 -10.32 -6.80 7.14
C GLU A 24 -10.10 -6.24 8.55
N GLY A 25 -9.94 -4.93 8.63
CA GLY A 25 -9.67 -4.20 9.87
C GLY A 25 -8.19 -4.12 10.24
N GLU A 26 -7.28 -4.64 9.44
CA GLU A 26 -5.84 -4.65 9.74
C GLU A 26 -5.07 -3.59 8.95
N MET A 27 -3.93 -3.21 9.53
CA MET A 27 -2.97 -2.29 8.92
C MET A 27 -1.63 -3.00 8.66
N GLY A 28 -0.98 -2.64 7.56
CA GLY A 28 0.35 -3.10 7.17
C GLY A 28 1.33 -1.96 6.98
N LEU A 29 2.60 -2.24 7.18
CA LEU A 29 3.70 -1.30 7.04
C LEU A 29 4.75 -1.84 6.08
N VAL A 30 5.06 -1.04 5.05
CA VAL A 30 6.17 -1.28 4.14
C VAL A 30 7.30 -0.32 4.48
N THR A 31 8.45 -0.84 4.87
CA THR A 31 9.62 -0.04 5.18
C THR A 31 10.72 -0.23 4.13
N ALA A 32 11.51 0.78 3.89
CA ALA A 32 12.69 0.72 3.02
C ALA A 32 13.55 1.97 3.17
N LYS A 33 14.78 1.90 2.67
CA LYS A 33 15.60 3.09 2.41
C LYS A 33 14.87 4.08 1.49
N LYS A 34 15.21 5.35 1.61
CA LYS A 34 14.70 6.38 0.71
C LYS A 34 15.02 6.03 -0.76
N GLY A 35 14.05 6.18 -1.65
CA GLY A 35 14.22 5.95 -3.09
C GLY A 35 14.20 4.48 -3.54
N LEU A 36 14.06 3.50 -2.66
CA LEU A 36 14.12 2.08 -3.03
C LEU A 36 12.82 1.53 -3.65
N GLY A 37 11.72 2.29 -3.64
CA GLY A 37 10.49 1.89 -4.35
C GLY A 37 9.30 1.51 -3.46
N LYS A 38 9.22 2.01 -2.21
CA LYS A 38 8.05 1.78 -1.31
C LYS A 38 6.72 2.07 -1.99
N THR A 39 6.62 3.22 -2.66
CA THR A 39 5.41 3.63 -3.40
C THR A 39 5.00 2.58 -4.45
N SER A 40 5.96 1.99 -5.18
CA SER A 40 5.67 0.94 -6.16
C SER A 40 5.07 -0.32 -5.51
N ILE A 41 5.51 -0.68 -4.30
CA ILE A 41 4.94 -1.80 -3.55
C ILE A 41 3.50 -1.47 -3.11
N LEU A 42 3.29 -0.26 -2.54
CA LEU A 42 1.96 0.19 -2.12
C LEU A 42 0.97 0.26 -3.29
N VAL A 43 1.45 0.71 -4.46
CA VAL A 43 0.65 0.76 -5.69
C VAL A 43 0.24 -0.64 -6.14
N GLN A 44 1.08 -1.67 -5.99
CA GLN A 44 0.69 -3.05 -6.32
C GLN A 44 -0.44 -3.55 -5.42
N PHE A 45 -0.41 -3.27 -4.10
CA PHE A 45 -1.54 -3.57 -3.20
C PHE A 45 -2.80 -2.78 -3.58
N GLY A 46 -2.64 -1.51 -3.94
CA GLY A 46 -3.75 -0.69 -4.43
C GLY A 46 -4.37 -1.22 -5.73
N ILE A 47 -3.55 -1.63 -6.69
CA ILE A 47 -4.01 -2.23 -7.95
C ILE A 47 -4.77 -3.53 -7.67
N ASP A 48 -4.28 -4.37 -6.76
CA ASP A 48 -4.97 -5.61 -6.41
C ASP A 48 -6.36 -5.33 -5.83
N THR A 49 -6.50 -4.31 -4.98
CA THR A 49 -7.81 -3.84 -4.48
C THR A 49 -8.73 -3.42 -5.63
N LEU A 50 -8.24 -2.62 -6.56
CA LEU A 50 -9.00 -2.09 -7.70
C LEU A 50 -9.41 -3.18 -8.69
N LEU A 51 -8.56 -4.16 -8.96
CA LEU A 51 -8.86 -5.31 -9.80
C LEU A 51 -10.00 -6.17 -9.23
N ASN A 52 -10.17 -6.17 -7.90
CA ASN A 52 -11.29 -6.83 -7.22
C ASN A 52 -12.54 -5.95 -7.12
N ASP A 53 -12.67 -4.89 -7.93
CA ASP A 53 -13.81 -3.96 -7.97
C ASP A 53 -14.08 -3.24 -6.64
N LYS A 54 -13.06 -3.11 -5.82
CA LYS A 54 -13.13 -2.47 -4.51
C LYS A 54 -12.58 -1.04 -4.58
N ALA A 55 -13.23 -0.11 -3.88
CA ALA A 55 -12.78 1.28 -3.86
C ALA A 55 -11.56 1.46 -2.96
N LEU A 56 -10.60 2.23 -3.48
CA LEU A 56 -9.32 2.55 -2.88
C LEU A 56 -9.17 4.07 -2.70
N VAL A 57 -8.66 4.48 -1.55
CA VAL A 57 -8.10 5.83 -1.37
C VAL A 57 -6.59 5.74 -1.22
N HIS A 58 -5.86 6.45 -2.06
CA HIS A 58 -4.42 6.65 -1.91
C HIS A 58 -4.17 8.06 -1.37
N VAL A 59 -3.71 8.12 -0.13
CA VAL A 59 -3.30 9.36 0.55
C VAL A 59 -1.79 9.51 0.40
N SER A 60 -1.35 10.59 -0.22
CA SER A 60 0.07 10.89 -0.37
C SER A 60 0.43 12.17 0.40
N PHE A 61 1.53 12.11 1.15
CA PHE A 61 2.07 13.22 1.92
C PHE A 61 3.34 13.82 1.33
N ASP A 62 3.96 13.16 0.38
CA ASP A 62 5.24 13.59 -0.22
C ASP A 62 5.20 13.69 -1.75
N GLN A 63 4.14 13.18 -2.40
CA GLN A 63 4.01 13.19 -3.85
C GLN A 63 2.76 13.92 -4.31
N GLN A 64 2.88 14.67 -5.41
CA GLN A 64 1.72 15.24 -6.08
C GLN A 64 0.82 14.16 -6.67
N SER A 65 -0.47 14.42 -6.74
CA SER A 65 -1.46 13.47 -7.27
C SER A 65 -1.16 13.00 -8.70
N SER A 66 -0.60 13.87 -9.56
CA SER A 66 -0.16 13.50 -10.91
C SER A 66 0.92 12.42 -10.91
N ASN A 67 1.87 12.50 -9.98
CA ASN A 67 2.92 11.49 -9.84
C ASN A 67 2.33 10.14 -9.37
N VAL A 68 1.40 10.18 -8.41
CA VAL A 68 0.72 8.97 -7.94
C VAL A 68 -0.09 8.33 -9.06
N ILE A 69 -0.82 9.12 -9.87
CA ILE A 69 -1.54 8.62 -11.05
C ILE A 69 -0.59 7.94 -12.02
N ALA A 70 0.56 8.56 -12.31
CA ALA A 70 1.57 8.00 -13.20
C ALA A 70 2.13 6.67 -12.68
N TRP A 71 2.34 6.52 -11.37
CA TRP A 71 2.76 5.27 -10.74
C TRP A 71 1.74 4.14 -10.98
N TYR A 72 0.44 4.40 -10.76
CA TYR A 72 -0.61 3.40 -11.03
C TYR A 72 -0.61 2.99 -12.51
N SER A 73 -0.54 3.95 -13.43
CA SER A 73 -0.53 3.67 -14.87
C SER A 73 0.70 2.87 -15.28
N SER A 74 1.89 3.23 -14.78
CA SER A 74 3.14 2.54 -15.09
C SER A 74 3.16 1.11 -14.56
N VAL A 75 2.80 0.90 -13.28
CA VAL A 75 2.79 -0.44 -12.67
C VAL A 75 1.76 -1.33 -13.36
N MET A 76 0.58 -0.80 -13.66
CA MET A 76 -0.46 -1.56 -14.37
C MET A 76 -0.03 -1.95 -15.79
N ALA A 77 0.64 -1.03 -16.52
CA ALA A 77 1.19 -1.32 -17.85
C ALA A 77 2.21 -2.47 -17.82
N GLU A 78 3.08 -2.50 -16.81
CA GLU A 78 4.05 -3.59 -16.64
C GLU A 78 3.37 -4.93 -16.28
N ILE A 79 2.33 -4.91 -15.44
CA ILE A 79 1.53 -6.11 -15.14
C ILE A 79 0.87 -6.63 -16.42
N ALA A 80 0.20 -5.77 -17.17
CA ALA A 80 -0.49 -6.12 -18.39
C ALA A 80 0.47 -6.68 -19.45
N LYS A 81 1.63 -6.05 -19.64
CA LYS A 81 2.68 -6.50 -20.54
C LYS A 81 3.18 -7.90 -20.18
N LYS A 82 3.49 -8.16 -18.90
CA LYS A 82 3.94 -9.48 -18.43
C LYS A 82 2.87 -10.56 -18.60
N LYS A 83 1.60 -10.18 -18.55
CA LYS A 83 0.45 -11.11 -18.62
C LYS A 83 -0.24 -11.14 -19.98
N ASN A 84 0.24 -10.34 -20.95
CA ASN A 84 -0.39 -10.18 -22.28
C ASN A 84 -1.90 -9.88 -22.18
N PHE A 85 -2.24 -8.87 -21.34
CA PHE A 85 -3.61 -8.44 -21.05
C PHE A 85 -3.90 -7.08 -21.67
N ASN A 86 -5.12 -6.88 -22.20
CA ASN A 86 -5.56 -5.58 -22.70
C ASN A 86 -6.04 -4.69 -21.54
N LEU A 87 -5.36 -3.56 -21.33
CA LEU A 87 -5.66 -2.61 -20.24
C LEU A 87 -7.04 -1.94 -20.37
N ASP A 88 -7.54 -1.76 -21.60
CA ASP A 88 -8.80 -1.06 -21.84
C ASP A 88 -9.97 -1.73 -21.12
N GLU A 89 -9.90 -3.05 -20.93
CA GLU A 89 -10.94 -3.84 -20.27
C GLU A 89 -11.15 -3.51 -18.79
N VAL A 90 -10.14 -2.97 -18.10
CA VAL A 90 -10.21 -2.71 -16.65
C VAL A 90 -9.91 -1.26 -16.28
N ASN A 91 -9.37 -0.47 -17.20
CA ASN A 91 -8.86 0.86 -16.89
C ASN A 91 -9.95 1.81 -16.39
N GLU A 92 -11.12 1.84 -17.02
CA GLU A 92 -12.21 2.73 -16.60
C GLU A 92 -12.71 2.44 -15.18
N GLU A 93 -12.89 1.15 -14.84
CA GLU A 93 -13.32 0.73 -13.50
C GLU A 93 -12.28 1.06 -12.45
N MET A 94 -11.00 0.82 -12.74
CA MET A 94 -9.89 1.15 -11.84
C MET A 94 -9.80 2.65 -11.58
N VAL A 95 -9.96 3.49 -12.61
CA VAL A 95 -9.96 4.95 -12.46
C VAL A 95 -11.16 5.40 -11.63
N ARG A 96 -12.35 4.84 -11.85
CA ARG A 96 -13.57 5.18 -11.11
C ARG A 96 -13.49 4.81 -9.64
N ASN A 97 -12.90 3.67 -9.31
CA ASN A 97 -12.80 3.14 -7.95
C ASN A 97 -11.59 3.68 -7.18
N ARG A 98 -10.75 4.51 -7.80
CA ARG A 98 -9.54 5.08 -7.19
C ARG A 98 -9.71 6.56 -6.88
N THR A 99 -9.55 6.92 -5.61
CA THR A 99 -9.45 8.31 -5.15
C THR A 99 -8.00 8.58 -4.73
N ILE A 100 -7.41 9.68 -5.20
CA ILE A 100 -6.06 10.11 -4.81
C ILE A 100 -6.19 11.43 -4.07
N LEU A 101 -5.65 11.47 -2.86
CA LEU A 101 -5.60 12.64 -2.00
C LEU A 101 -4.14 13.01 -1.75
N ASN A 102 -3.83 14.29 -1.88
CA ASN A 102 -2.51 14.83 -1.56
C ASN A 102 -2.63 15.80 -0.39
N PHE A 103 -1.85 15.56 0.65
CA PHE A 103 -1.85 16.37 1.86
C PHE A 103 -0.44 16.83 2.23
N ASN A 104 -0.38 17.97 2.91
CA ASN A 104 0.86 18.48 3.48
C ASN A 104 1.02 17.96 4.92
N GLN A 105 2.17 17.37 5.25
CA GLN A 105 2.46 16.80 6.58
C GLN A 105 2.43 17.82 7.71
N GLU A 106 2.72 19.08 7.44
CA GLU A 106 2.74 20.14 8.47
C GLU A 106 1.35 20.55 8.93
N THR A 107 0.34 20.35 8.06
CA THR A 107 -1.02 20.86 8.29
C THR A 107 -2.06 19.75 8.40
N PHE A 108 -1.73 18.53 8.02
CA PHE A 108 -2.69 17.43 7.93
C PHE A 108 -2.25 16.22 8.77
N THR A 109 -3.10 15.82 9.69
CA THR A 109 -2.85 14.71 10.64
C THR A 109 -3.72 13.50 10.30
N LEU A 110 -3.41 12.31 10.85
CA LEU A 110 -4.23 11.11 10.65
C LEU A 110 -5.71 11.29 11.06
N PRO A 111 -6.06 11.97 12.16
CA PRO A 111 -7.47 12.28 12.45
C PRO A 111 -8.17 13.09 11.35
N LYS A 112 -7.48 14.03 10.71
CA LYS A 112 -8.04 14.76 9.56
C LYS A 112 -8.21 13.86 8.32
N VAL A 113 -7.28 12.92 8.09
CA VAL A 113 -7.45 11.88 7.07
C VAL A 113 -8.70 11.06 7.36
N VAL A 114 -8.91 10.60 8.60
CA VAL A 114 -10.12 9.87 9.01
C VAL A 114 -11.39 10.67 8.71
N ASN A 115 -11.42 11.96 9.02
CA ASN A 115 -12.57 12.81 8.72
C ASN A 115 -12.84 12.89 7.21
N THR A 116 -11.79 12.98 6.38
CA THR A 116 -11.93 12.97 4.91
C THR A 116 -12.47 11.62 4.43
N LEU A 117 -11.98 10.51 4.97
CA LEU A 117 -12.47 9.16 4.62
C LEU A 117 -13.94 8.98 5.01
N LYS A 118 -14.36 9.50 6.19
CA LYS A 118 -15.78 9.50 6.60
C LYS A 118 -16.64 10.28 5.62
N ALA A 119 -16.22 11.47 5.22
CA ALA A 119 -16.96 12.29 4.26
C ALA A 119 -17.11 11.58 2.89
N LEU A 120 -16.05 10.90 2.40
CA LEU A 120 -16.14 10.09 1.18
C LEU A 120 -17.16 8.95 1.32
N LYS A 121 -17.21 8.27 2.47
CA LYS A 121 -18.19 7.22 2.75
C LYS A 121 -19.61 7.78 2.83
N GLU A 122 -19.82 8.90 3.50
CA GLU A 122 -21.10 9.60 3.57
C GLU A 122 -21.56 10.03 2.19
N GLY A 123 -20.61 10.37 1.28
CA GLY A 123 -20.85 10.61 -0.15
C GLY A 123 -21.16 9.35 -0.97
N GLY A 124 -21.25 8.17 -0.34
CA GLY A 124 -21.66 6.92 -0.98
C GLY A 124 -20.52 6.03 -1.48
N ILE A 125 -19.26 6.39 -1.25
CA ILE A 125 -18.11 5.57 -1.68
C ILE A 125 -17.92 4.41 -0.68
N LYS A 126 -18.01 3.18 -1.16
CA LYS A 126 -17.79 1.96 -0.36
C LYS A 126 -16.29 1.65 -0.28
N LEU A 127 -15.58 2.38 0.57
CA LEU A 127 -14.14 2.22 0.74
C LEU A 127 -13.79 0.83 1.27
N ALA A 128 -12.81 0.17 0.66
CA ALA A 128 -12.30 -1.13 1.08
C ALA A 128 -10.83 -1.08 1.53
N SER A 129 -10.05 -0.18 0.95
CA SER A 129 -8.63 -0.08 1.28
C SER A 129 -8.14 1.37 1.26
N VAL A 130 -7.15 1.65 2.09
CA VAL A 130 -6.44 2.93 2.15
C VAL A 130 -4.95 2.69 2.00
N VAL A 131 -4.29 3.46 1.16
CA VAL A 131 -2.84 3.59 1.11
C VAL A 131 -2.46 4.93 1.74
N VAL A 132 -1.50 4.93 2.65
CA VAL A 132 -0.93 6.14 3.28
C VAL A 132 0.56 6.17 2.96
N ASP A 133 0.93 6.97 1.97
CA ASP A 133 2.30 7.04 1.46
C ASP A 133 2.99 8.35 1.88
N GLY A 134 4.23 8.22 2.36
CA GLY A 134 5.08 9.35 2.69
C GLY A 134 4.78 10.04 4.03
N LEU A 135 3.86 9.54 4.85
CA LEU A 135 3.63 10.09 6.19
C LEU A 135 4.84 9.83 7.11
N ASP A 136 5.27 10.87 7.83
CA ASP A 136 6.32 10.74 8.85
C ASP A 136 5.74 10.09 10.12
N LEU A 137 5.74 8.75 10.16
CA LEU A 137 5.26 7.98 11.30
C LEU A 137 6.09 8.23 12.59
N ALA A 138 7.35 8.65 12.47
CA ALA A 138 8.16 8.96 13.65
C ALA A 138 7.59 10.18 14.38
N LYS A 139 7.12 11.18 13.64
CA LYS A 139 6.50 12.40 14.18
C LYS A 139 5.00 12.26 14.48
N THR A 140 4.33 11.27 13.92
CA THR A 140 2.92 11.02 14.20
C THR A 140 2.76 10.54 15.65
N SER A 141 1.82 11.10 16.41
CA SER A 141 1.54 10.63 17.77
C SER A 141 0.95 9.22 17.77
N LYS A 142 1.13 8.49 18.89
CA LYS A 142 0.48 7.17 19.04
C LYS A 142 -1.03 7.31 19.04
N ASP A 143 -1.56 8.37 19.69
CA ASP A 143 -3.00 8.64 19.76
C ASP A 143 -3.61 8.87 18.37
N ASP A 144 -2.92 9.61 17.49
CA ASP A 144 -3.37 9.83 16.11
C ASP A 144 -3.39 8.52 15.32
N LEU A 145 -2.39 7.67 15.51
CA LEU A 145 -2.33 6.35 14.88
C LEU A 145 -3.46 5.45 15.41
N ASP A 146 -3.75 5.50 16.71
CA ASP A 146 -4.85 4.74 17.33
C ASP A 146 -6.22 5.14 16.80
N VAL A 147 -6.43 6.45 16.60
CA VAL A 147 -7.67 6.96 15.99
C VAL A 147 -7.85 6.38 14.60
N PHE A 148 -6.78 6.36 13.81
CA PHE A 148 -6.81 5.79 12.46
C PHE A 148 -7.02 4.27 12.49
N ALA A 149 -6.30 3.53 13.34
CA ALA A 149 -6.42 2.08 13.49
C ALA A 149 -7.84 1.67 13.92
N LYS A 150 -8.43 2.36 14.88
CA LYS A 150 -9.82 2.14 15.31
C LYS A 150 -10.80 2.37 14.17
N PHE A 151 -10.60 3.40 13.35
CA PHE A 151 -11.43 3.66 12.20
C PHE A 151 -11.32 2.53 11.16
N ILE A 152 -10.11 2.12 10.78
CA ILE A 152 -9.88 1.02 9.82
C ILE A 152 -10.56 -0.27 10.30
N LYS A 153 -10.42 -0.59 11.59
CA LYS A 153 -11.02 -1.77 12.20
C LYS A 153 -12.56 -1.71 12.21
N ALA A 154 -13.14 -0.58 12.63
CA ALA A 154 -14.59 -0.39 12.69
C ALA A 154 -15.24 -0.49 11.30
N GLU A 155 -14.57 0.01 10.29
CA GLU A 155 -15.04 0.04 8.91
C GLU A 155 -14.67 -1.21 8.10
N LYS A 156 -13.98 -2.18 8.72
CA LYS A 156 -13.51 -3.44 8.09
C LYS A 156 -12.69 -3.19 6.81
N MET A 157 -11.93 -2.11 6.79
CA MET A 157 -11.03 -1.79 5.69
C MET A 157 -9.64 -2.37 5.95
N THR A 158 -8.79 -2.36 4.93
CA THR A 158 -7.34 -2.55 5.09
C THR A 158 -6.61 -1.24 4.89
N ALA A 159 -5.44 -1.07 5.52
CA ALA A 159 -4.61 0.09 5.25
C ALA A 159 -3.14 -0.30 5.13
N TRP A 160 -2.45 0.24 4.12
CA TRP A 160 -1.02 0.06 3.94
C TRP A 160 -0.29 1.39 4.08
N PHE A 161 0.75 1.40 4.90
CA PHE A 161 1.61 2.56 5.13
C PHE A 161 2.99 2.34 4.54
N SER A 162 3.65 3.43 4.12
CA SER A 162 5.09 3.45 3.87
C SER A 162 5.83 4.13 5.03
N PHE A 163 7.03 3.65 5.33
CA PHE A 163 7.94 4.29 6.26
C PHE A 163 9.38 4.19 5.77
N THR A 164 10.10 5.33 5.78
CA THR A 164 11.52 5.35 5.42
C THR A 164 12.36 4.87 6.59
N ASN A 165 13.09 3.78 6.39
CA ASN A 165 14.00 3.22 7.37
C ASN A 165 15.23 2.62 6.67
N GLU A 166 16.43 2.92 7.18
CA GLU A 166 17.69 2.51 6.54
C GLU A 166 18.01 1.03 6.73
N ALA A 167 17.51 0.41 7.80
CA ALA A 167 17.72 -0.99 8.12
C ALA A 167 16.40 -1.75 8.24
N ALA A 168 16.44 -3.08 8.13
CA ALA A 168 15.28 -3.94 8.40
C ALA A 168 14.86 -3.86 9.88
N ASP A 169 15.82 -3.64 10.77
CA ASP A 169 15.55 -3.43 12.19
C ASP A 169 14.93 -2.04 12.40
N LEU A 170 13.71 -1.98 12.93
CA LEU A 170 13.00 -0.75 13.26
C LEU A 170 13.35 -0.19 14.66
N LYS A 171 14.23 -0.86 15.40
CA LYS A 171 14.62 -0.45 16.74
C LYS A 171 15.27 0.94 16.71
N GLY A 172 14.78 1.84 17.56
CA GLY A 172 15.26 3.21 17.64
C GLY A 172 14.81 4.17 16.53
N THR A 173 14.09 3.68 15.50
CA THR A 173 13.57 4.53 14.43
C THR A 173 12.06 4.72 14.49
N LEU A 174 11.34 3.73 14.98
CA LEU A 174 9.91 3.79 15.22
C LEU A 174 9.59 3.18 16.59
N ASP A 175 8.71 3.82 17.36
CA ASP A 175 8.26 3.35 18.66
C ASP A 175 7.62 1.97 18.55
N ALA A 176 7.99 1.05 19.44
CA ALA A 176 7.44 -0.31 19.50
C ALA A 176 5.91 -0.31 19.62
N ALA A 177 5.35 0.62 20.41
CA ALA A 177 3.90 0.74 20.56
C ALA A 177 3.20 1.15 19.24
N LYS A 178 3.87 1.89 18.35
CA LYS A 178 3.35 2.18 17.02
C LYS A 178 3.49 0.98 16.09
N ILE A 179 4.59 0.22 16.20
CA ILE A 179 4.80 -1.00 15.39
C ILE A 179 3.73 -2.06 15.70
N GLU A 180 3.27 -2.13 16.95
CA GLU A 180 2.23 -3.07 17.35
C GLU A 180 0.89 -2.85 16.64
N GLU A 181 0.57 -1.63 16.22
CA GLU A 181 -0.65 -1.33 15.46
C GLU A 181 -0.67 -1.95 14.05
N PHE A 182 0.50 -2.30 13.51
CA PHE A 182 0.60 -2.94 12.22
C PHE A 182 0.55 -4.45 12.36
N ALA A 183 -0.48 -5.09 11.81
CA ALA A 183 -0.59 -6.55 11.78
C ALA A 183 0.57 -7.17 10.99
N THR A 184 0.92 -6.56 9.86
CA THR A 184 2.03 -7.01 9.00
C THR A 184 3.07 -5.92 8.86
N VAL A 185 4.35 -6.28 8.95
CA VAL A 185 5.49 -5.41 8.64
C VAL A 185 6.38 -6.09 7.63
N ALA A 186 6.71 -5.41 6.55
CA ALA A 186 7.60 -5.89 5.51
C ALA A 186 8.67 -4.85 5.17
N HIS A 187 9.89 -5.29 4.94
CA HIS A 187 11.03 -4.43 4.59
C HIS A 187 11.52 -4.72 3.18
N LEU A 188 11.56 -3.68 2.37
CA LEU A 188 12.15 -3.76 1.03
C LEU A 188 13.66 -3.64 1.14
N ALA A 189 14.35 -4.75 0.93
CA ALA A 189 15.79 -4.89 1.03
C ALA A 189 16.45 -5.02 -0.35
N ALA A 190 17.65 -4.44 -0.48
CA ALA A 190 18.53 -4.61 -1.63
C ALA A 190 19.76 -5.39 -1.18
N GLU A 191 20.01 -6.54 -1.80
CA GLU A 191 21.18 -7.39 -1.58
C GLU A 191 21.96 -7.54 -2.89
N GLY A 192 23.00 -6.75 -3.08
CA GLY A 192 23.71 -6.65 -4.36
C GLY A 192 22.78 -6.13 -5.45
N LYS A 193 22.50 -6.98 -6.46
CA LYS A 193 21.56 -6.65 -7.55
C LYS A 193 20.14 -7.18 -7.31
N ALA A 194 19.92 -7.93 -6.25
CA ALA A 194 18.61 -8.49 -5.93
C ALA A 194 17.80 -7.53 -5.06
N LEU A 195 16.49 -7.48 -5.31
CA LEU A 195 15.52 -6.77 -4.50
C LEU A 195 14.52 -7.77 -3.93
N SER A 196 14.19 -7.64 -2.67
CA SER A 196 13.19 -8.48 -2.02
C SER A 196 12.40 -7.75 -0.96
N LEU A 197 11.14 -8.11 -0.80
CA LEU A 197 10.29 -7.67 0.30
C LEU A 197 10.34 -8.74 1.40
N VAL A 198 11.07 -8.47 2.46
CA VAL A 198 11.30 -9.39 3.59
C VAL A 198 10.20 -9.20 4.62
N ILE A 199 9.54 -10.27 5.03
CA ILE A 199 8.46 -10.22 6.03
C ILE A 199 9.08 -10.22 7.42
N LEU A 200 8.80 -9.16 8.19
CA LEU A 200 9.32 -8.96 9.54
C LEU A 200 8.30 -9.30 10.65
N LYS A 201 6.99 -9.19 10.34
CA LYS A 201 5.90 -9.48 11.28
C LYS A 201 4.72 -10.09 10.53
N ASN A 202 4.06 -11.08 11.13
CA ASN A 202 2.89 -11.81 10.62
C ASN A 202 3.15 -12.52 9.29
N GLY A 203 3.94 -13.56 9.34
CA GLY A 203 4.37 -14.37 8.21
C GLY A 203 5.86 -14.63 8.25
N SER A 204 6.38 -15.24 7.22
CA SER A 204 7.81 -15.57 7.13
C SER A 204 8.29 -15.59 5.69
N GLY A 205 9.59 -15.39 5.52
CA GLY A 205 10.24 -15.45 4.23
C GLY A 205 10.35 -14.10 3.54
N LYS A 206 10.51 -14.17 2.23
CA LYS A 206 10.65 -12.99 1.37
C LYS A 206 9.97 -13.21 0.04
N VAL A 207 9.56 -12.12 -0.58
CA VAL A 207 9.06 -12.05 -1.95
C VAL A 207 10.11 -11.36 -2.80
N ASN A 208 10.56 -11.99 -3.89
CA ASN A 208 11.48 -11.35 -4.80
C ASN A 208 10.79 -10.24 -5.59
N LEU A 209 11.56 -9.27 -6.04
CA LEU A 209 11.09 -8.21 -6.90
C LEU A 209 11.90 -8.20 -8.20
N ASP A 210 11.21 -7.99 -9.29
CA ASP A 210 11.86 -7.71 -10.55
C ASP A 210 12.60 -6.37 -10.46
N THR A 211 13.90 -6.37 -10.70
CA THR A 211 14.77 -5.20 -10.47
C THR A 211 14.53 -4.03 -11.44
N LYS A 212 13.82 -4.27 -12.55
CA LYS A 212 13.49 -3.23 -13.54
C LYS A 212 12.11 -2.63 -13.29
N THR A 213 11.14 -3.47 -12.91
CA THR A 213 9.73 -3.08 -12.80
C THR A 213 9.25 -2.96 -11.35
N LEU A 214 10.03 -3.46 -10.38
CA LEU A 214 9.66 -3.63 -8.97
C LEU A 214 8.41 -4.49 -8.74
N LEU A 215 7.95 -5.22 -9.75
CA LEU A 215 6.84 -6.14 -9.57
C LEU A 215 7.25 -7.32 -8.69
N MET A 216 6.36 -7.69 -7.76
CA MET A 216 6.53 -8.91 -6.96
C MET A 216 6.59 -10.13 -7.89
N SER A 217 7.48 -11.06 -7.58
CA SER A 217 7.76 -12.25 -8.37
C SER A 217 8.11 -13.44 -7.48
N LYS A 218 8.22 -14.62 -8.10
CA LYS A 218 8.59 -15.86 -7.41
C LYS A 218 10.01 -15.82 -6.87
#